data_18f2d394bb226c874ab81f9e2a567364
#
_entry.id   18f2d394bb226c874ab81f9e2a567364
#
_cell.length_a   1.000
_cell.length_b   1.000
_cell.length_c   1.000
_cell.angle_alpha   90.00
_cell.angle_beta   90.00
_cell.angle_gamma   90.00
#
_symmetry.space_group_name_H-M   'P 1'
#
loop_
_entity.id
_entity.type
_entity.pdbx_description
1 polymer ?
#
loop_
_entity_poly.entity_id
_entity_poly.type
_entity_poly.pdbx_seq_one_letter_code
_entity_poly.pdbx_strand_id
1 'polypeptide(L)'
;MQRILQGLKMRNLLPFILLLFTFISCKDEDDNIAPRENDFEIEDFIWEGLNTYYYWQNSAPDLADNRFDSQKSYASFLSQFNANHELLFESLLSDKDRFSWIMSDYTELQKQLSRVSTTSGMMIGLGRIGNSNDLFAFVRYVLPNSDAAAKKIERGNLFLSINNEQLTIDNYRELLSSDVGSFSIQLAQINGQTITPTGVSVDLVKAEIQENPIHIHKIIELNNTRIGYLMYNGFVADFDDQLKSAFAEFQTQGVDHLIVDLRYNRGGRTSSAIKLASMITGQFSGEVFAQTQHNDKLSSYNENYLFEAIAVQLKMDRLYVISSADTASASELLINGLSPYIDVILIGDDTTGKNVGSYSIYDWIDNEGNVNPRHTWAMQPITLKIANSEGFADFESGLQADHSLQEDFTNLGTLGEIDEPLLEKTLEVMGILPAKSEKNQISVLENRFEKMPSLQDAIMHTKIPSKMCRIPQLKDFARE
;
A
#
# COMPACT_ATOMS: atom_id res chain seq x y z
N MET A 1 -64.56 33.87 -2.73
CA MET A 1 -66.04 33.74 -2.80
C MET A 1 -66.37 32.49 -2.04
N GLN A 2 -66.72 32.65 -0.78
CA GLN A 2 -68.03 32.53 -0.19
C GLN A 2 -68.60 31.14 -0.44
N ARG A 3 -68.77 30.37 0.52
CA ARG A 3 -69.73 30.24 1.67
C ARG A 3 -70.39 28.90 1.53
N ILE A 4 -70.81 28.13 2.44
CA ILE A 4 -71.36 28.21 3.79
C ILE A 4 -71.96 26.83 4.08
N LEU A 5 -71.62 26.24 5.19
CA LEU A 5 -72.46 25.91 6.34
C LEU A 5 -73.44 24.69 6.30
N GLN A 6 -73.30 24.01 7.38
CA GLN A 6 -74.38 23.39 8.23
C GLN A 6 -74.87 22.04 7.76
N GLY A 7 -75.04 21.04 8.52
CA GLY A 7 -75.18 20.84 9.98
C GLY A 7 -76.32 19.83 10.16
N LEU A 8 -76.25 19.01 11.06
CA LEU A 8 -77.28 18.46 11.95
C LEU A 8 -77.09 17.00 12.33
N LYS A 9 -76.81 16.89 13.56
CA LYS A 9 -77.27 15.97 14.62
C LYS A 9 -78.35 14.93 14.27
N MET A 10 -78.16 13.74 14.78
CA MET A 10 -78.99 13.01 15.76
C MET A 10 -78.47 11.57 15.82
N ARG A 11 -77.92 11.07 16.91
CA ARG A 11 -78.48 10.48 18.13
C ARG A 11 -79.37 9.25 17.85
N ASN A 12 -78.88 8.01 18.09
CA ASN A 12 -79.51 7.04 19.02
C ASN A 12 -78.77 5.69 19.06
N LEU A 13 -78.40 5.32 20.29
CA LEU A 13 -78.61 4.06 21.01
C LEU A 13 -78.08 2.72 20.49
N LEU A 14 -77.20 2.23 21.34
CA LEU A 14 -76.77 0.86 21.68
C LEU A 14 -77.76 -0.28 21.39
N PRO A 15 -77.23 -1.53 21.17
CA PRO A 15 -76.84 -2.28 22.37
C PRO A 15 -75.47 -3.02 22.27
N PHE A 16 -74.93 -3.20 23.43
CA PHE A 16 -73.84 -4.05 23.87
C PHE A 16 -73.98 -5.49 23.38
N ILE A 17 -72.99 -5.98 22.58
CA ILE A 17 -72.71 -7.41 22.51
C ILE A 17 -71.27 -7.63 22.95
N LEU A 18 -71.14 -8.15 24.16
CA LEU A 18 -69.86 -8.57 24.75
C LEU A 18 -69.49 -9.90 24.09
N LEU A 19 -68.61 -9.88 23.10
CA LEU A 19 -67.98 -11.07 22.54
C LEU A 19 -66.70 -11.29 23.28
N LEU A 20 -66.67 -12.31 24.17
CA LEU A 20 -65.50 -12.80 24.85
C LEU A 20 -64.62 -13.51 23.81
N PHE A 21 -63.60 -12.81 23.30
CA PHE A 21 -62.50 -13.45 22.59
C PHE A 21 -61.47 -13.91 23.65
N THR A 22 -61.46 -15.21 23.92
CA THR A 22 -60.33 -15.84 24.59
C THR A 22 -59.13 -15.83 23.64
N PHE A 23 -58.22 -14.90 23.89
CA PHE A 23 -56.87 -14.96 23.25
C PHE A 23 -56.16 -16.16 23.84
N ILE A 24 -56.03 -17.23 23.05
CA ILE A 24 -55.01 -18.23 23.24
C ILE A 24 -53.71 -17.58 22.79
N SER A 25 -52.96 -17.04 23.73
CA SER A 25 -51.58 -16.59 23.51
C SER A 25 -50.73 -17.85 23.34
N CYS A 26 -50.46 -18.23 22.10
CA CYS A 26 -49.26 -19.02 21.85
C CYS A 26 -48.07 -18.12 22.19
N LYS A 27 -47.40 -18.40 23.27
CA LYS A 27 -46.05 -17.93 23.50
C LYS A 27 -45.18 -18.67 22.51
N ASP A 28 -44.84 -18.04 21.40
CA ASP A 28 -43.65 -18.36 20.69
C ASP A 28 -42.48 -17.88 21.56
N GLU A 29 -41.70 -18.83 22.08
CA GLU A 29 -40.52 -18.54 22.91
C GLU A 29 -39.35 -17.96 22.09
N ASP A 30 -39.55 -17.63 20.81
CA ASP A 30 -38.52 -17.09 19.93
C ASP A 30 -38.54 -15.54 19.77
N ASP A 31 -39.51 -14.83 20.37
CA ASP A 31 -39.67 -13.38 20.14
C ASP A 31 -39.00 -12.49 21.21
N ASN A 32 -38.04 -12.97 21.94
CA ASN A 32 -37.29 -12.17 22.92
C ASN A 32 -35.78 -12.09 22.62
N ILE A 33 -35.43 -11.91 21.39
CA ILE A 33 -34.14 -11.24 21.07
C ILE A 33 -34.52 -9.88 20.50
N ALA A 34 -34.72 -8.91 21.42
CA ALA A 34 -34.55 -7.53 21.04
C ALA A 34 -33.17 -7.46 20.32
N PRO A 35 -33.03 -6.77 19.18
CA PRO A 35 -31.71 -6.52 18.63
C PRO A 35 -30.93 -5.83 19.75
N ARG A 36 -30.05 -6.56 20.42
CA ARG A 36 -28.98 -5.95 21.19
C ARG A 36 -28.23 -5.12 20.19
N GLU A 37 -28.01 -3.86 20.48
CA GLU A 37 -26.98 -3.08 19.86
C GLU A 37 -25.78 -4.00 19.71
N ASN A 38 -25.27 -4.12 18.51
CA ASN A 38 -24.45 -5.23 18.03
C ASN A 38 -23.21 -5.42 18.91
N ASP A 39 -23.21 -6.44 19.75
CA ASP A 39 -22.05 -6.77 20.61
C ASP A 39 -20.80 -7.13 19.74
N PHE A 40 -20.97 -7.29 18.43
CA PHE A 40 -19.93 -7.71 17.46
C PHE A 40 -19.86 -6.79 16.21
N GLU A 41 -20.16 -5.52 16.36
CA GLU A 41 -20.29 -4.60 15.21
C GLU A 41 -19.04 -4.52 14.33
N ILE A 42 -17.86 -4.47 14.93
CA ILE A 42 -16.60 -4.40 14.20
C ILE A 42 -16.26 -5.76 13.57
N GLU A 43 -16.51 -6.84 14.31
CA GLU A 43 -16.32 -8.20 13.82
C GLU A 43 -17.27 -8.52 12.64
N ASP A 44 -18.53 -8.07 12.69
CA ASP A 44 -19.49 -8.16 11.59
C ASP A 44 -18.96 -7.40 10.36
N PHE A 45 -18.53 -6.15 10.55
CA PHE A 45 -17.92 -5.35 9.49
C PHE A 45 -16.73 -6.08 8.83
N ILE A 46 -15.85 -6.69 9.64
CA ILE A 46 -14.70 -7.44 9.13
C ILE A 46 -15.14 -8.65 8.32
N TRP A 47 -16.03 -9.47 8.88
CA TRP A 47 -16.47 -10.71 8.24
C TRP A 47 -17.25 -10.43 6.95
N GLU A 48 -18.25 -9.55 7.00
CA GLU A 48 -19.09 -9.20 5.85
C GLU A 48 -18.28 -8.54 4.73
N GLY A 49 -17.37 -7.65 5.09
CA GLY A 49 -16.50 -7.01 4.13
C GLY A 49 -15.56 -8.00 3.43
N LEU A 50 -14.93 -8.91 4.17
CA LEU A 50 -14.09 -9.96 3.55
C LEU A 50 -14.94 -10.96 2.77
N ASN A 51 -16.10 -11.40 3.29
CA ASN A 51 -16.99 -12.28 2.56
C ASN A 51 -17.44 -11.70 1.22
N THR A 52 -17.63 -10.37 1.16
CA THR A 52 -18.08 -9.68 -0.06
C THR A 52 -16.94 -9.36 -1.01
N TYR A 53 -15.87 -8.74 -0.52
CA TYR A 53 -14.86 -8.09 -1.37
C TYR A 53 -13.58 -8.88 -1.56
N TYR A 54 -13.26 -9.83 -0.66
CA TYR A 54 -11.97 -10.50 -0.65
C TYR A 54 -11.76 -11.37 -1.89
N TYR A 55 -10.64 -11.16 -2.59
CA TYR A 55 -10.35 -11.86 -3.85
C TYR A 55 -10.31 -13.39 -3.69
N TRP A 56 -9.74 -13.88 -2.59
CA TRP A 56 -9.65 -15.32 -2.30
C TRP A 56 -10.78 -15.83 -1.39
N GLN A 57 -11.94 -15.17 -1.36
CA GLN A 57 -13.09 -15.53 -0.53
C GLN A 57 -13.47 -17.00 -0.70
N ASN A 58 -13.52 -17.51 -1.93
CA ASN A 58 -13.85 -18.92 -2.22
C ASN A 58 -12.83 -19.94 -1.68
N SER A 59 -11.60 -19.52 -1.38
CA SER A 59 -10.55 -20.38 -0.81
C SER A 59 -10.36 -20.18 0.69
N ALA A 60 -11.16 -19.34 1.33
CA ALA A 60 -11.18 -19.10 2.77
C ALA A 60 -12.43 -19.78 3.39
N PRO A 61 -12.32 -20.96 4.02
CA PRO A 61 -13.49 -21.74 4.45
C PRO A 61 -14.40 -21.00 5.43
N ASP A 62 -13.83 -20.16 6.30
CA ASP A 62 -14.59 -19.39 7.28
C ASP A 62 -15.30 -18.17 6.70
N LEU A 63 -15.06 -17.87 5.42
CA LEU A 63 -15.78 -16.84 4.63
C LEU A 63 -16.86 -17.45 3.71
N ALA A 64 -17.13 -18.77 3.76
CA ALA A 64 -18.16 -19.37 2.93
C ALA A 64 -19.57 -18.89 3.35
N ASP A 65 -20.45 -18.60 2.39
CA ASP A 65 -21.82 -18.11 2.65
C ASP A 65 -22.67 -19.04 3.52
N ASN A 66 -22.39 -20.33 3.46
CA ASN A 66 -23.06 -21.35 4.24
C ASN A 66 -22.22 -21.84 5.44
N ARG A 67 -21.26 -21.06 5.90
CA ARG A 67 -20.37 -21.42 7.02
C ARG A 67 -21.11 -21.52 8.34
N PHE A 68 -22.10 -20.67 8.53
CA PHE A 68 -22.89 -20.62 9.76
C PHE A 68 -24.34 -21.01 9.49
N ASP A 69 -24.86 -21.92 10.30
CA ASP A 69 -26.24 -22.44 10.22
C ASP A 69 -27.23 -21.61 11.05
N SER A 70 -26.74 -20.71 11.88
CA SER A 70 -27.53 -19.85 12.75
C SER A 70 -26.77 -18.62 13.23
N GLN A 71 -27.48 -17.59 13.66
CA GLN A 71 -26.89 -16.41 14.31
C GLN A 71 -26.10 -16.80 15.58
N LYS A 72 -26.52 -17.86 16.27
CA LYS A 72 -25.83 -18.35 17.46
C LYS A 72 -24.47 -18.95 17.11
N SER A 73 -24.35 -19.74 16.04
CA SER A 73 -23.07 -20.30 15.59
C SER A 73 -22.14 -19.20 15.08
N TYR A 74 -22.66 -18.19 14.39
CA TYR A 74 -21.92 -17.02 13.96
C TYR A 74 -21.38 -16.20 15.14
N ALA A 75 -22.25 -15.80 16.07
CA ALA A 75 -21.83 -15.08 17.29
C ALA A 75 -20.83 -15.88 18.14
N SER A 76 -21.00 -17.21 18.20
CA SER A 76 -20.02 -18.08 18.88
C SER A 76 -18.66 -18.10 18.18
N PHE A 77 -18.62 -17.99 16.86
CA PHE A 77 -17.37 -17.86 16.11
C PHE A 77 -16.70 -16.53 16.41
N LEU A 78 -17.42 -15.41 16.31
CA LEU A 78 -16.86 -14.07 16.54
C LEU A 78 -16.35 -13.90 17.98
N SER A 79 -17.07 -14.46 18.96
CA SER A 79 -16.69 -14.36 20.39
C SER A 79 -15.35 -15.02 20.73
N GLN A 80 -14.83 -15.92 19.88
CA GLN A 80 -13.55 -16.60 20.11
C GLN A 80 -12.36 -15.64 20.03
N PHE A 81 -12.53 -14.51 19.36
CA PHE A 81 -11.47 -13.53 19.14
C PHE A 81 -11.36 -12.48 20.25
N ASN A 82 -12.30 -12.47 21.22
CA ASN A 82 -12.27 -11.56 22.38
C ASN A 82 -12.02 -10.08 21.98
N ALA A 83 -12.71 -9.60 20.95
CA ALA A 83 -12.53 -8.26 20.37
C ALA A 83 -11.09 -7.96 19.86
N ASN A 84 -10.31 -8.97 19.55
CA ASN A 84 -9.07 -8.81 18.83
C ASN A 84 -9.36 -8.81 17.31
N HIS A 85 -9.67 -7.63 16.79
CA HIS A 85 -10.14 -7.42 15.41
C HIS A 85 -9.06 -7.76 14.39
N GLU A 86 -7.79 -7.46 14.68
CA GLU A 86 -6.65 -7.82 13.84
C GLU A 86 -6.52 -9.33 13.71
N LEU A 87 -6.63 -10.07 14.83
CA LEU A 87 -6.54 -11.52 14.83
C LEU A 87 -7.70 -12.15 14.04
N LEU A 88 -8.93 -11.63 14.18
CA LEU A 88 -10.08 -12.07 13.39
C LEU A 88 -9.79 -11.86 11.89
N PHE A 89 -9.40 -10.64 11.51
CA PHE A 89 -9.08 -10.31 10.13
C PHE A 89 -8.03 -11.27 9.56
N GLU A 90 -6.89 -11.43 10.24
CA GLU A 90 -5.81 -12.31 9.81
C GLU A 90 -6.23 -13.78 9.68
N SER A 91 -7.08 -14.27 10.60
CA SER A 91 -7.56 -15.66 10.59
C SER A 91 -8.43 -16.00 9.39
N LEU A 92 -9.06 -14.99 8.77
CA LEU A 92 -9.93 -15.10 7.60
C LEU A 92 -9.18 -15.01 6.28
N LEU A 93 -7.88 -14.68 6.31
CA LEU A 93 -7.10 -14.53 5.08
C LEU A 93 -6.59 -15.88 4.56
N SER A 94 -6.42 -15.95 3.24
CA SER A 94 -5.76 -17.07 2.56
C SER A 94 -4.25 -17.04 2.79
N ASP A 95 -3.61 -18.21 2.82
CA ASP A 95 -2.13 -18.33 2.87
C ASP A 95 -1.42 -17.68 1.67
N LYS A 96 -2.15 -17.42 0.58
CA LYS A 96 -1.63 -16.70 -0.60
C LYS A 96 -1.56 -15.20 -0.39
N ASP A 97 -2.28 -14.67 0.59
CA ASP A 97 -2.34 -13.25 0.85
C ASP A 97 -1.09 -12.75 1.56
N ARG A 98 -0.46 -11.75 0.97
CA ARG A 98 0.72 -11.08 1.52
C ARG A 98 0.47 -9.59 1.77
N PHE A 99 -0.70 -9.07 1.40
CA PHE A 99 -0.88 -7.63 1.22
C PHE A 99 -2.15 -7.07 1.85
N SER A 100 -3.08 -7.91 2.31
CA SER A 100 -4.27 -7.42 3.02
C SER A 100 -3.92 -6.96 4.43
N TRP A 101 -4.56 -5.90 4.89
CA TRP A 101 -4.38 -5.37 6.23
C TRP A 101 -5.62 -4.62 6.72
N ILE A 102 -5.68 -4.39 8.04
CA ILE A 102 -6.76 -3.67 8.72
C ILE A 102 -6.17 -2.60 9.62
N MET A 103 -6.92 -1.55 9.89
CA MET A 103 -6.51 -0.41 10.70
C MET A 103 -7.67 0.06 11.58
N SER A 104 -7.36 0.42 12.82
CA SER A 104 -8.36 0.91 13.78
C SER A 104 -8.84 2.34 13.54
N ASP A 105 -8.12 3.12 12.73
CA ASP A 105 -8.45 4.51 12.39
C ASP A 105 -8.36 4.76 10.88
N TYR A 106 -9.50 4.91 10.23
CA TYR A 106 -9.56 5.20 8.79
C TYR A 106 -9.02 6.60 8.45
N THR A 107 -8.94 7.51 9.38
CA THR A 107 -8.37 8.85 9.11
C THR A 107 -6.86 8.75 8.89
N GLU A 108 -6.19 7.88 9.62
CA GLU A 108 -4.78 7.56 9.38
C GLU A 108 -4.57 6.80 8.05
N LEU A 109 -5.50 5.92 7.67
CA LEU A 109 -5.50 5.30 6.34
C LEU A 109 -5.56 6.36 5.23
N GLN A 110 -6.47 7.34 5.34
CA GLN A 110 -6.61 8.42 4.36
C GLN A 110 -5.34 9.27 4.27
N LYS A 111 -4.70 9.58 5.40
CA LYS A 111 -3.41 10.28 5.44
C LYS A 111 -2.33 9.48 4.72
N GLN A 112 -2.19 8.19 5.00
CA GLN A 112 -1.21 7.33 4.34
C GLN A 112 -1.43 7.26 2.82
N LEU A 113 -2.68 7.15 2.36
CA LEU A 113 -3.03 7.14 0.93
C LEU A 113 -2.72 8.50 0.24
N SER A 114 -2.76 9.59 0.99
CA SER A 114 -2.37 10.94 0.55
C SER A 114 -0.90 11.26 0.83
N ARG A 115 -0.11 10.28 1.28
CA ARG A 115 1.30 10.41 1.69
C ARG A 115 1.53 11.49 2.75
N VAL A 116 0.57 11.69 3.62
CA VAL A 116 0.68 12.52 4.82
C VAL A 116 1.14 11.64 5.97
N SER A 117 2.23 12.01 6.63
CA SER A 117 2.76 11.27 7.78
C SER A 117 3.45 12.18 8.77
N THR A 118 3.44 11.80 10.05
CA THR A 118 4.21 12.47 11.09
C THR A 118 5.63 11.93 11.08
N THR A 119 6.56 12.70 10.50
CA THR A 119 7.93 12.26 10.21
C THR A 119 8.95 13.37 10.45
N SER A 120 10.21 12.99 10.72
CA SER A 120 11.34 13.92 10.68
C SER A 120 11.81 14.26 9.26
N GLY A 121 11.28 13.54 8.26
CA GLY A 121 11.63 13.69 6.84
C GLY A 121 12.72 12.75 6.36
N MET A 122 13.27 11.86 7.19
CA MET A 122 14.19 10.82 6.74
C MET A 122 13.40 9.63 6.20
N MET A 123 13.71 9.20 4.99
CA MET A 123 13.32 7.91 4.45
C MET A 123 14.50 6.97 4.57
N ILE A 124 14.32 5.86 5.28
CA ILE A 124 15.43 4.99 5.68
C ILE A 124 15.31 3.58 5.12
N GLY A 125 16.45 2.93 4.97
CA GLY A 125 16.59 1.49 4.84
C GLY A 125 17.25 0.92 6.08
N LEU A 126 17.11 -0.38 6.28
CA LEU A 126 17.70 -1.11 7.40
C LEU A 126 18.66 -2.17 6.87
N GLY A 127 19.74 -2.38 7.60
CA GLY A 127 20.65 -3.48 7.39
C GLY A 127 20.99 -4.18 8.70
N ARG A 128 21.25 -5.48 8.62
CA ARG A 128 21.67 -6.31 9.75
C ARG A 128 23.19 -6.40 9.78
N ILE A 129 23.78 -6.32 10.96
CA ILE A 129 25.22 -6.41 11.14
C ILE A 129 25.63 -7.89 11.31
N GLY A 130 26.07 -8.50 10.24
CA GLY A 130 26.47 -9.92 10.22
C GLY A 130 25.33 -10.83 10.69
N ASN A 131 25.66 -11.77 11.58
CA ASN A 131 24.68 -12.67 12.19
C ASN A 131 24.23 -12.20 13.59
N SER A 132 24.56 -10.96 13.99
CA SER A 132 24.10 -10.41 15.27
C SER A 132 22.63 -10.01 15.23
N ASN A 133 22.07 -9.66 16.39
CA ASN A 133 20.74 -9.03 16.43
C ASN A 133 20.80 -7.53 16.13
N ASP A 134 22.00 -6.96 16.02
CA ASP A 134 22.15 -5.52 15.82
C ASP A 134 21.82 -5.11 14.39
N LEU A 135 21.07 -4.01 14.28
CA LEU A 135 20.74 -3.35 13.04
C LEU A 135 21.45 -2.00 12.94
N PHE A 136 21.56 -1.53 11.72
CA PHE A 136 21.84 -0.14 11.39
C PHE A 136 20.79 0.38 10.44
N ALA A 137 20.59 1.68 10.46
CA ALA A 137 19.78 2.36 9.46
C ALA A 137 20.65 3.20 8.54
N PHE A 138 20.23 3.33 7.30
CA PHE A 138 20.83 4.23 6.32
C PHE A 138 19.77 5.11 5.68
N VAL A 139 20.11 6.36 5.41
CA VAL A 139 19.20 7.33 4.81
C VAL A 139 19.17 7.12 3.31
N ARG A 140 17.99 6.77 2.77
CA ARG A 140 17.72 6.61 1.33
C ARG A 140 17.54 7.96 0.65
N TYR A 141 16.74 8.83 1.25
CA TYR A 141 16.55 10.23 0.84
C TYR A 141 15.94 11.02 1.99
N VAL A 142 15.94 12.33 1.83
CA VAL A 142 15.39 13.27 2.82
C VAL A 142 14.35 14.15 2.15
N LEU A 143 13.22 14.33 2.81
CA LEU A 143 12.15 15.20 2.33
C LEU A 143 12.58 16.68 2.42
N PRO A 144 12.38 17.47 1.35
CA PRO A 144 12.63 18.90 1.39
C PRO A 144 11.84 19.58 2.53
N ASN A 145 12.40 20.63 3.11
CA ASN A 145 11.77 21.43 4.18
C ASN A 145 11.44 20.67 5.47
N SER A 146 12.00 19.48 5.66
CA SER A 146 11.88 18.69 6.88
C SER A 146 12.93 19.09 7.94
N ASP A 147 12.75 18.62 9.17
CA ASP A 147 13.73 18.83 10.25
C ASP A 147 15.07 18.13 9.94
N ALA A 148 15.01 16.92 9.35
CA ALA A 148 16.22 16.21 8.91
C ALA A 148 16.99 17.02 7.86
N ALA A 149 16.31 17.61 6.88
CA ALA A 149 16.95 18.49 5.88
C ALA A 149 17.59 19.72 6.53
N ALA A 150 16.89 20.38 7.46
CA ALA A 150 17.41 21.52 8.20
C ALA A 150 18.67 21.18 9.02
N LYS A 151 18.78 19.94 9.49
CA LYS A 151 19.91 19.41 10.27
C LYS A 151 20.99 18.75 9.42
N LYS A 152 20.89 18.89 8.09
CA LYS A 152 21.87 18.38 7.13
C LYS A 152 22.05 16.86 7.22
N ILE A 153 20.97 16.15 7.49
CA ILE A 153 20.92 14.72 7.24
C ILE A 153 20.82 14.52 5.74
N GLU A 154 21.64 13.64 5.21
CA GLU A 154 21.79 13.41 3.77
C GLU A 154 21.67 11.93 3.43
N ARG A 155 21.36 11.64 2.17
CA ARG A 155 21.42 10.28 1.62
C ARG A 155 22.78 9.64 1.92
N GLY A 156 22.76 8.40 2.39
CA GLY A 156 23.97 7.65 2.78
C GLY A 156 24.42 7.86 4.22
N ASN A 157 23.83 8.79 4.98
CA ASN A 157 24.09 8.84 6.40
C ASN A 157 23.64 7.56 7.09
N LEU A 158 24.49 7.02 7.97
CA LEU A 158 24.22 5.81 8.75
C LEU A 158 23.96 6.19 10.20
N PHE A 159 23.11 5.41 10.88
CA PHE A 159 22.97 5.50 12.34
C PHE A 159 22.68 4.13 12.97
N LEU A 160 23.09 3.97 14.23
CA LEU A 160 23.00 2.70 14.95
C LEU A 160 21.95 2.71 16.06
N SER A 161 21.60 3.88 16.57
CA SER A 161 20.73 3.99 17.75
C SER A 161 19.73 5.13 17.63
N ILE A 162 18.62 4.97 18.34
CA ILE A 162 17.61 5.99 18.59
C ILE A 162 17.53 6.19 20.10
N ASN A 163 17.58 7.45 20.57
CA ASN A 163 17.56 7.82 22.00
C ASN A 163 18.60 7.06 22.84
N ASN A 164 19.80 6.85 22.28
CA ASN A 164 20.90 6.06 22.84
C ASN A 164 20.61 4.55 22.98
N GLU A 165 19.53 4.04 22.42
CA GLU A 165 19.22 2.63 22.37
C GLU A 165 19.61 2.04 21.01
N GLN A 166 20.45 0.99 21.02
CA GLN A 166 20.92 0.30 19.82
C GLN A 166 19.73 -0.31 19.06
N LEU A 167 19.67 -0.08 17.74
CA LEU A 167 18.69 -0.74 16.88
C LEU A 167 18.97 -2.24 16.81
N THR A 168 17.97 -3.05 17.05
CA THR A 168 18.04 -4.51 16.97
C THR A 168 16.81 -5.09 16.25
N ILE A 169 16.89 -6.37 15.87
CA ILE A 169 15.74 -7.08 15.27
C ILE A 169 14.53 -7.15 16.21
N ASP A 170 14.72 -6.97 17.52
CA ASP A 170 13.68 -7.05 18.53
C ASP A 170 12.97 -5.71 18.78
N ASN A 171 13.70 -4.56 18.66
CA ASN A 171 13.20 -3.24 19.07
C ASN A 171 13.02 -2.21 17.94
N TYR A 172 13.55 -2.47 16.74
CA TYR A 172 13.56 -1.45 15.67
C TYR A 172 12.16 -0.93 15.29
N ARG A 173 11.14 -1.78 15.35
CA ARG A 173 9.77 -1.41 15.04
C ARG A 173 9.26 -0.38 16.03
N GLU A 174 9.38 -0.66 17.32
CA GLU A 174 8.94 0.22 18.39
C GLU A 174 9.69 1.56 18.33
N LEU A 175 11.02 1.53 18.21
CA LEU A 175 11.84 2.74 18.18
C LEU A 175 11.55 3.64 16.97
N LEU A 176 11.33 3.06 15.79
CA LEU A 176 11.11 3.81 14.55
C LEU A 176 9.65 4.25 14.38
N SER A 177 8.68 3.46 14.88
CA SER A 177 7.24 3.80 14.81
C SER A 177 6.73 4.64 15.99
N SER A 178 7.57 4.86 17.01
CA SER A 178 7.19 5.64 18.20
C SER A 178 6.54 6.98 17.83
N ASP A 179 5.39 7.28 18.43
CA ASP A 179 4.68 8.56 18.25
C ASP A 179 5.32 9.74 18.99
N VAL A 180 6.47 9.51 19.62
CA VAL A 180 7.22 10.58 20.30
C VAL A 180 7.64 11.63 19.28
N GLY A 181 7.23 12.87 19.49
CA GLY A 181 7.44 13.98 18.58
C GLY A 181 8.90 14.39 18.37
N SER A 182 9.83 13.93 19.21
CA SER A 182 11.27 14.17 19.07
C SER A 182 12.08 12.97 19.50
N PHE A 183 13.21 12.73 18.84
CA PHE A 183 14.13 11.63 19.13
C PHE A 183 15.54 12.02 18.70
N SER A 184 16.56 11.34 19.23
CA SER A 184 17.94 11.51 18.79
C SER A 184 18.42 10.28 18.04
N ILE A 185 19.28 10.49 17.03
CA ILE A 185 20.00 9.42 16.32
C ILE A 185 21.49 9.57 16.56
N GLN A 186 22.22 8.46 16.69
CA GLN A 186 23.67 8.45 16.76
C GLN A 186 24.24 8.07 15.38
N LEU A 187 24.86 9.05 14.72
CA LEU A 187 25.46 8.84 13.41
C LEU A 187 26.62 7.85 13.49
N ALA A 188 26.74 7.08 12.41
CA ALA A 188 27.76 6.05 12.25
C ALA A 188 28.50 6.19 10.92
N GLN A 189 29.63 5.52 10.81
CA GLN A 189 30.44 5.45 9.60
C GLN A 189 30.97 4.04 9.38
N ILE A 190 31.25 3.73 8.12
CA ILE A 190 31.91 2.49 7.74
C ILE A 190 33.40 2.64 7.93
N ASN A 191 34.00 1.77 8.75
CA ASN A 191 35.44 1.65 8.95
C ASN A 191 35.90 0.25 8.54
N GLY A 192 36.44 0.12 7.33
CA GLY A 192 36.78 -1.18 6.76
C GLY A 192 35.56 -2.08 6.66
N GLN A 193 35.46 -3.11 7.49
CA GLN A 193 34.38 -4.09 7.51
C GLN A 193 33.42 -3.91 8.71
N THR A 194 33.46 -2.80 9.39
CA THR A 194 32.66 -2.54 10.60
C THR A 194 31.91 -1.20 10.45
N ILE A 195 30.77 -1.11 11.10
CA ILE A 195 30.05 0.17 11.26
C ILE A 195 30.30 0.63 12.71
N THR A 196 30.81 1.86 12.85
CA THR A 196 31.20 2.41 14.16
C THR A 196 30.55 3.78 14.36
N PRO A 197 30.13 4.12 15.60
CA PRO A 197 29.64 5.46 15.91
C PRO A 197 30.66 6.54 15.57
N THR A 198 30.19 7.67 15.03
CA THR A 198 31.05 8.86 14.80
C THR A 198 31.23 9.71 16.05
N GLY A 199 30.45 9.47 17.09
CA GLY A 199 30.35 10.34 18.26
C GLY A 199 29.42 11.53 18.08
N VAL A 200 28.80 11.67 16.91
CA VAL A 200 27.85 12.74 16.63
C VAL A 200 26.41 12.25 16.87
N SER A 201 25.68 12.96 17.71
CA SER A 201 24.26 12.77 17.93
C SER A 201 23.48 13.92 17.32
N VAL A 202 22.34 13.62 16.68
CA VAL A 202 21.46 14.61 16.06
C VAL A 202 20.05 14.43 16.63
N ASP A 203 19.54 15.48 17.26
CA ASP A 203 18.14 15.53 17.72
C ASP A 203 17.24 15.88 16.55
N LEU A 204 16.17 15.12 16.38
CA LEU A 204 15.21 15.26 15.29
C LEU A 204 13.80 15.47 15.84
N VAL A 205 13.02 16.29 15.15
CA VAL A 205 11.62 16.56 15.47
C VAL A 205 10.75 16.06 14.35
N LYS A 206 9.68 15.33 14.70
CA LYS A 206 8.65 14.91 13.76
C LYS A 206 7.61 16.02 13.58
N ALA A 207 7.16 16.20 12.35
CA ALA A 207 6.05 17.06 11.98
C ALA A 207 5.16 16.34 10.97
N GLU A 208 3.92 16.74 10.85
CA GLU A 208 3.05 16.27 9.78
C GLU A 208 3.55 16.85 8.44
N ILE A 209 3.93 15.99 7.52
CA ILE A 209 4.47 16.34 6.20
C ILE A 209 3.71 15.54 5.15
N GLN A 210 3.24 16.24 4.12
CA GLN A 210 2.80 15.58 2.88
C GLN A 210 4.00 15.46 1.95
N GLU A 211 4.38 14.22 1.62
CA GLU A 211 5.46 13.97 0.67
C GLU A 211 4.97 14.25 -0.76
N ASN A 212 5.71 15.11 -1.48
CA ASN A 212 5.53 15.23 -2.92
C ASN A 212 6.13 13.99 -3.61
N PRO A 213 5.33 13.16 -4.29
CA PRO A 213 5.83 11.93 -4.91
C PRO A 213 6.73 12.19 -6.13
N ILE A 214 6.65 13.37 -6.75
CA ILE A 214 7.57 13.80 -7.79
C ILE A 214 8.84 14.28 -7.09
N HIS A 215 9.69 13.33 -6.70
CA HIS A 215 10.87 13.62 -5.89
C HIS A 215 11.90 14.40 -6.69
N ILE A 216 12.15 13.99 -7.94
CA ILE A 216 13.03 14.67 -8.89
C ILE A 216 12.39 14.59 -10.27
N HIS A 217 12.33 15.73 -10.98
CA HIS A 217 12.17 15.73 -12.42
C HIS A 217 13.20 16.68 -13.02
N LYS A 218 13.89 16.23 -14.03
CA LYS A 218 14.90 17.04 -14.73
C LYS A 218 15.18 16.52 -16.13
N ILE A 219 15.81 17.34 -16.93
CA ILE A 219 16.33 16.94 -18.24
C ILE A 219 17.84 16.79 -18.12
N ILE A 220 18.34 15.61 -18.49
CA ILE A 220 19.75 15.31 -18.57
C ILE A 220 20.18 15.50 -20.04
N GLU A 221 21.08 16.44 -20.28
CA GLU A 221 21.68 16.64 -21.62
C GLU A 221 23.06 15.98 -21.65
N LEU A 222 23.20 14.93 -22.46
CA LEU A 222 24.45 14.17 -22.59
C LEU A 222 24.63 13.69 -24.03
N ASN A 223 25.79 13.94 -24.62
CA ASN A 223 26.14 13.51 -25.98
C ASN A 223 25.10 13.93 -27.05
N ASN A 224 24.58 15.18 -26.98
CA ASN A 224 23.52 15.74 -27.81
C ASN A 224 22.16 14.99 -27.70
N THR A 225 21.96 14.23 -26.65
CA THR A 225 20.71 13.52 -26.34
C THR A 225 20.06 14.17 -25.12
N ARG A 226 18.76 14.41 -25.18
CA ARG A 226 17.96 14.90 -24.06
C ARG A 226 17.18 13.76 -23.44
N ILE A 227 17.39 13.54 -22.17
CA ILE A 227 16.77 12.46 -21.41
C ILE A 227 15.88 13.07 -20.33
N GLY A 228 14.57 12.79 -20.38
CA GLY A 228 13.68 13.07 -19.27
C GLY A 228 13.98 12.09 -18.14
N TYR A 229 14.31 12.59 -16.96
CA TYR A 229 14.47 11.79 -15.76
C TYR A 229 13.40 12.19 -14.75
N LEU A 230 12.59 11.21 -14.34
CA LEU A 230 11.54 11.34 -13.34
C LEU A 230 11.76 10.32 -12.22
N MET A 231 12.10 10.78 -11.01
CA MET A 231 12.01 9.95 -9.80
C MET A 231 10.65 10.15 -9.16
N TYR A 232 9.85 9.10 -9.15
CA TYR A 232 8.44 9.12 -8.75
C TYR A 232 8.19 8.11 -7.64
N ASN A 233 7.97 8.60 -6.40
CA ASN A 233 7.94 7.76 -5.21
C ASN A 233 6.54 7.26 -4.81
N GLY A 234 5.48 7.63 -5.56
CA GLY A 234 4.13 7.17 -5.25
C GLY A 234 3.08 7.69 -6.22
N PHE A 235 2.06 6.89 -6.47
CA PHE A 235 0.93 7.25 -7.33
C PHE A 235 -0.18 7.90 -6.49
N VAL A 236 -0.17 9.23 -6.39
CA VAL A 236 -1.06 10.05 -5.56
C VAL A 236 -1.81 11.04 -6.42
N ALA A 237 -3.14 10.90 -6.48
CA ALA A 237 -3.98 11.67 -7.40
C ALA A 237 -3.89 13.19 -7.18
N ASP A 238 -3.66 13.65 -5.95
CA ASP A 238 -3.51 15.07 -5.62
C ASP A 238 -2.33 15.74 -6.33
N PHE A 239 -1.37 14.95 -6.83
CA PHE A 239 -0.19 15.41 -7.55
C PHE A 239 -0.23 15.15 -9.06
N ASP A 240 -1.35 14.63 -9.61
CA ASP A 240 -1.48 14.34 -11.04
C ASP A 240 -1.24 15.58 -11.92
N ASP A 241 -1.70 16.79 -11.49
CA ASP A 241 -1.47 18.02 -12.23
C ASP A 241 0.01 18.45 -12.21
N GLN A 242 0.74 18.20 -11.13
CA GLN A 242 2.18 18.45 -11.08
C GLN A 242 2.94 17.45 -11.96
N LEU A 243 2.54 16.18 -11.95
CA LEU A 243 3.09 15.16 -12.84
C LEU A 243 2.87 15.54 -14.31
N LYS A 244 1.67 15.99 -14.67
CA LYS A 244 1.36 16.51 -15.99
C LYS A 244 2.22 17.72 -16.36
N SER A 245 2.52 18.60 -15.42
CA SER A 245 3.39 19.76 -15.63
C SER A 245 4.83 19.34 -15.94
N ALA A 246 5.36 18.33 -15.24
CA ALA A 246 6.68 17.77 -15.54
C ALA A 246 6.74 17.15 -16.94
N PHE A 247 5.69 16.43 -17.36
CA PHE A 247 5.61 15.89 -18.72
C PHE A 247 5.43 16.96 -19.79
N ALA A 248 4.74 18.07 -19.50
CA ALA A 248 4.64 19.20 -20.41
C ALA A 248 6.00 19.87 -20.64
N GLU A 249 6.87 19.92 -19.62
CA GLU A 249 8.25 20.37 -19.76
C GLU A 249 9.05 19.41 -20.63
N PHE A 250 9.00 18.10 -20.39
CA PHE A 250 9.66 17.09 -21.22
C PHE A 250 9.21 17.16 -22.68
N GLN A 251 7.91 17.30 -22.91
CA GLN A 251 7.34 17.46 -24.25
C GLN A 251 7.86 18.73 -24.94
N THR A 252 7.87 19.88 -24.25
CA THR A 252 8.28 21.17 -24.78
C THR A 252 9.77 21.19 -25.14
N GLN A 253 10.59 20.55 -24.31
CA GLN A 253 12.04 20.44 -24.52
C GLN A 253 12.41 19.34 -25.52
N GLY A 254 11.44 18.51 -25.93
CA GLY A 254 11.65 17.46 -26.92
C GLY A 254 12.67 16.43 -26.45
N VAL A 255 12.36 15.75 -25.31
CA VAL A 255 13.23 14.69 -24.82
C VAL A 255 13.23 13.49 -25.77
N ASP A 256 14.42 12.94 -26.02
CA ASP A 256 14.62 11.79 -26.90
C ASP A 256 14.31 10.45 -26.21
N HIS A 257 14.56 10.40 -24.90
CA HIS A 257 14.37 9.22 -24.05
C HIS A 257 13.76 9.59 -22.71
N LEU A 258 13.16 8.60 -22.05
CA LEU A 258 12.59 8.74 -20.72
C LEU A 258 13.14 7.67 -19.79
N ILE A 259 13.55 8.09 -18.60
CA ILE A 259 13.86 7.26 -17.45
C ILE A 259 12.84 7.55 -16.36
N VAL A 260 12.13 6.53 -15.88
CA VAL A 260 11.24 6.62 -14.72
C VAL A 260 11.85 5.81 -13.58
N ASP A 261 12.26 6.50 -12.53
CA ASP A 261 12.87 5.89 -11.35
C ASP A 261 11.78 5.59 -10.30
N LEU A 262 11.47 4.32 -10.16
CA LEU A 262 10.44 3.78 -9.26
C LEU A 262 11.04 3.00 -8.08
N ARG A 263 12.37 3.10 -7.83
CA ARG A 263 13.07 2.26 -6.84
C ARG A 263 12.48 2.32 -5.43
N TYR A 264 11.77 3.38 -5.05
CA TYR A 264 11.12 3.53 -3.74
C TYR A 264 9.60 3.67 -3.85
N ASN A 265 9.03 3.34 -5.02
CA ASN A 265 7.61 3.52 -5.28
C ASN A 265 6.82 2.22 -5.04
N ARG A 266 6.09 2.18 -3.92
CA ARG A 266 5.25 1.04 -3.53
C ARG A 266 3.87 1.02 -4.19
N GLY A 267 3.64 1.90 -5.17
CA GLY A 267 2.38 1.99 -5.89
C GLY A 267 1.50 3.15 -5.43
N GLY A 268 0.21 2.94 -5.40
CA GLY A 268 -0.82 3.91 -5.06
C GLY A 268 -2.02 3.84 -6.00
N ARG A 269 -2.53 4.98 -6.44
CA ARG A 269 -3.74 5.06 -7.26
C ARG A 269 -3.54 4.51 -8.68
N THR A 270 -4.36 3.55 -9.05
CA THR A 270 -4.41 2.98 -10.42
C THR A 270 -4.68 4.06 -11.47
N SER A 271 -5.58 5.02 -11.19
CA SER A 271 -5.87 6.12 -12.12
C SER A 271 -4.63 6.97 -12.45
N SER A 272 -3.76 7.23 -11.47
CA SER A 272 -2.52 7.97 -11.70
C SER A 272 -1.51 7.14 -12.52
N ALA A 273 -1.49 5.80 -12.37
CA ALA A 273 -0.67 4.93 -13.21
C ALA A 273 -1.14 4.93 -14.67
N ILE A 274 -2.45 4.88 -14.90
CA ILE A 274 -3.05 4.99 -16.25
C ILE A 274 -2.69 6.33 -16.89
N LYS A 275 -2.80 7.44 -16.16
CA LYS A 275 -2.42 8.78 -16.65
C LYS A 275 -0.94 8.84 -17.01
N LEU A 276 -0.07 8.31 -16.13
CA LEU A 276 1.37 8.27 -16.41
C LEU A 276 1.67 7.45 -17.66
N ALA A 277 1.07 6.25 -17.80
CA ALA A 277 1.20 5.43 -19.00
C ALA A 277 0.75 6.17 -20.27
N SER A 278 -0.38 6.88 -20.17
CA SER A 278 -0.94 7.68 -21.28
C SER A 278 -0.06 8.88 -21.65
N MET A 279 0.62 9.51 -20.68
CA MET A 279 1.58 10.58 -20.94
C MET A 279 2.89 10.06 -21.54
N ILE A 280 3.32 8.86 -21.17
CA ILE A 280 4.51 8.23 -21.76
C ILE A 280 4.30 7.91 -23.23
N THR A 281 3.18 7.31 -23.59
CA THR A 281 2.91 6.76 -24.91
C THR A 281 2.11 7.71 -25.81
N GLY A 282 0.88 8.01 -25.43
CA GLY A 282 -0.04 8.86 -26.18
C GLY A 282 -0.62 8.28 -27.47
N GLN A 283 0.05 7.33 -28.13
CA GLN A 283 -0.37 6.70 -29.37
C GLN A 283 -1.45 5.61 -29.18
N PHE A 284 -1.69 5.14 -27.95
CA PHE A 284 -2.59 4.03 -27.66
C PHE A 284 -3.90 4.45 -26.98
N SER A 285 -4.27 5.74 -27.06
CA SER A 285 -5.49 6.27 -26.46
C SER A 285 -6.73 5.43 -26.83
N GLY A 286 -7.46 4.97 -25.83
CA GLY A 286 -8.66 4.15 -25.98
C GLY A 286 -8.39 2.64 -26.08
N GLU A 287 -7.14 2.22 -26.19
CA GLU A 287 -6.78 0.79 -26.12
C GLU A 287 -6.73 0.31 -24.68
N VAL A 288 -6.82 -1.02 -24.48
CA VAL A 288 -6.85 -1.63 -23.15
C VAL A 288 -5.46 -1.59 -22.53
N PHE A 289 -5.30 -0.83 -21.45
CA PHE A 289 -4.06 -0.79 -20.67
C PHE A 289 -3.93 -1.98 -19.71
N ALA A 290 -5.04 -2.31 -19.01
CA ALA A 290 -5.09 -3.42 -18.07
C ALA A 290 -6.51 -3.95 -17.91
N GLN A 291 -6.65 -5.13 -17.31
CA GLN A 291 -7.90 -5.83 -17.07
C GLN A 291 -7.99 -6.22 -15.59
N THR A 292 -9.16 -6.03 -14.98
CA THR A 292 -9.40 -6.43 -13.59
C THR A 292 -10.14 -7.74 -13.51
N GLN A 293 -9.85 -8.52 -12.46
CA GLN A 293 -10.56 -9.73 -12.11
C GLN A 293 -10.87 -9.73 -10.62
N HIS A 294 -12.14 -9.64 -10.27
CA HIS A 294 -12.65 -9.76 -8.90
C HIS A 294 -12.97 -11.22 -8.55
N ASN A 295 -13.39 -11.45 -7.31
CA ASN A 295 -13.97 -12.73 -6.89
C ASN A 295 -15.29 -13.00 -7.64
N ASP A 296 -15.85 -14.21 -7.51
CA ASP A 296 -17.04 -14.62 -8.23
C ASP A 296 -18.28 -13.74 -7.93
N LYS A 297 -18.40 -13.21 -6.71
CA LYS A 297 -19.51 -12.35 -6.29
C LYS A 297 -19.50 -10.99 -6.99
N LEU A 298 -18.31 -10.50 -7.29
CA LEU A 298 -18.06 -9.20 -7.88
C LEU A 298 -17.60 -9.29 -9.34
N SER A 299 -17.69 -10.46 -9.98
CA SER A 299 -17.24 -10.67 -11.36
C SER A 299 -17.92 -9.76 -12.39
N SER A 300 -19.14 -9.26 -12.10
CA SER A 300 -19.82 -8.26 -12.94
C SER A 300 -19.17 -6.87 -12.91
N TYR A 301 -18.26 -6.62 -11.98
CA TYR A 301 -17.46 -5.38 -11.88
C TYR A 301 -16.09 -5.51 -12.55
N ASN A 302 -15.79 -6.65 -13.18
CA ASN A 302 -14.58 -6.77 -14.00
C ASN A 302 -14.63 -5.76 -15.14
N GLU A 303 -13.56 -5.00 -15.30
CA GLU A 303 -13.48 -3.92 -16.27
C GLU A 303 -12.12 -3.85 -16.95
N ASN A 304 -12.11 -3.17 -18.10
CA ASN A 304 -10.89 -2.81 -18.79
C ASN A 304 -10.51 -1.37 -18.45
N TYR A 305 -9.32 -1.18 -17.96
CA TYR A 305 -8.69 0.12 -17.87
C TYR A 305 -8.11 0.52 -19.22
N LEU A 306 -8.47 1.68 -19.70
CA LEU A 306 -8.04 2.15 -21.03
C LEU A 306 -7.00 3.26 -20.90
N PHE A 307 -6.09 3.35 -21.87
CA PHE A 307 -5.25 4.53 -22.03
C PHE A 307 -6.13 5.77 -22.22
N GLU A 308 -5.82 6.83 -21.51
CA GLU A 308 -6.57 8.09 -21.59
C GLU A 308 -6.16 8.92 -22.81
N ALA A 309 -7.14 9.66 -23.37
CA ALA A 309 -6.85 10.70 -24.33
C ALA A 309 -6.27 11.94 -23.62
N ILE A 310 -4.97 12.16 -23.71
CA ILE A 310 -4.27 13.21 -22.98
C ILE A 310 -3.47 14.09 -23.92
N ALA A 311 -3.52 15.43 -23.68
CA ALA A 311 -2.84 16.39 -24.59
C ALA A 311 -1.32 16.43 -24.37
N VAL A 312 -0.88 16.21 -23.12
CA VAL A 312 0.55 16.17 -22.76
C VAL A 312 1.04 14.75 -22.87
N GLN A 313 1.85 14.44 -23.88
CA GLN A 313 2.31 13.08 -24.17
C GLN A 313 3.65 13.09 -24.91
N LEU A 314 4.47 12.06 -24.69
CA LEU A 314 5.82 11.98 -25.24
C LEU A 314 5.95 11.06 -26.47
N LYS A 315 5.03 10.10 -26.65
CA LYS A 315 5.04 9.09 -27.74
C LYS A 315 6.30 8.22 -27.73
N MET A 316 6.68 7.76 -26.52
CA MET A 316 7.84 6.88 -26.38
C MET A 316 7.53 5.47 -26.91
N ASP A 317 8.49 4.90 -27.65
CA ASP A 317 8.49 3.48 -28.07
C ASP A 317 9.30 2.62 -27.11
N ARG A 318 10.02 3.24 -26.17
CA ARG A 318 10.83 2.57 -25.15
C ARG A 318 10.83 3.37 -23.86
N LEU A 319 10.76 2.65 -22.75
CA LEU A 319 10.84 3.19 -21.40
C LEU A 319 11.96 2.50 -20.61
N TYR A 320 12.81 3.27 -19.95
CA TYR A 320 13.76 2.75 -18.98
C TYR A 320 13.23 2.97 -17.58
N VAL A 321 13.17 1.89 -16.79
CA VAL A 321 12.65 1.94 -15.42
C VAL A 321 13.76 1.52 -14.46
N ILE A 322 14.03 2.36 -13.48
CA ILE A 322 14.89 1.98 -12.35
C ILE A 322 13.98 1.38 -11.27
N SER A 323 14.19 0.10 -10.95
CA SER A 323 13.38 -0.67 -10.01
C SER A 323 14.16 -1.17 -8.81
N SER A 324 13.46 -1.54 -7.76
CA SER A 324 13.99 -2.27 -6.61
C SER A 324 12.93 -3.20 -6.03
N ALA A 325 13.29 -3.98 -5.02
CA ALA A 325 12.35 -4.81 -4.27
C ALA A 325 11.21 -4.00 -3.58
N ASP A 326 11.32 -2.68 -3.50
CA ASP A 326 10.25 -1.78 -3.03
C ASP A 326 9.33 -1.30 -4.17
N THR A 327 9.65 -1.58 -5.44
CA THR A 327 8.79 -1.25 -6.59
C THR A 327 7.59 -2.19 -6.61
N ALA A 328 6.37 -1.68 -6.36
CA ALA A 328 5.20 -2.54 -6.14
C ALA A 328 3.90 -1.98 -6.72
N SER A 329 2.92 -2.88 -6.93
CA SER A 329 1.50 -2.54 -7.20
C SER A 329 1.32 -1.63 -8.41
N ALA A 330 0.87 -0.37 -8.25
CA ALA A 330 0.68 0.57 -9.36
C ALA A 330 1.97 0.84 -10.17
N SER A 331 3.16 0.68 -9.57
CA SER A 331 4.44 0.70 -10.29
C SER A 331 4.58 -0.52 -11.21
N GLU A 332 4.26 -1.70 -10.71
CA GLU A 332 4.28 -2.94 -11.48
C GLU A 332 3.17 -2.94 -12.54
N LEU A 333 2.01 -2.36 -12.21
CA LEU A 333 0.94 -2.13 -13.19
C LEU A 333 1.40 -1.23 -14.35
N LEU A 334 2.14 -0.15 -14.07
CA LEU A 334 2.72 0.71 -15.11
C LEU A 334 3.64 -0.09 -16.03
N ILE A 335 4.56 -0.86 -15.46
CA ILE A 335 5.53 -1.68 -16.18
C ILE A 335 4.81 -2.75 -17.01
N ASN A 336 3.98 -3.57 -16.37
CA ASN A 336 3.26 -4.67 -17.00
C ASN A 336 2.24 -4.19 -18.05
N GLY A 337 1.52 -3.10 -17.76
CA GLY A 337 0.51 -2.56 -18.67
C GLY A 337 1.13 -1.92 -19.93
N LEU A 338 2.35 -1.41 -19.85
CA LEU A 338 3.07 -0.85 -21.00
C LEU A 338 3.78 -1.91 -21.83
N SER A 339 4.18 -3.04 -21.25
CA SER A 339 5.01 -4.06 -21.92
C SER A 339 4.41 -4.66 -23.19
N PRO A 340 3.07 -4.78 -23.40
CA PRO A 340 2.51 -5.19 -24.69
C PRO A 340 2.63 -4.15 -25.80
N TYR A 341 2.94 -2.90 -25.45
CA TYR A 341 2.86 -1.76 -26.37
C TYR A 341 4.21 -1.14 -26.73
N ILE A 342 5.14 -1.12 -25.79
CA ILE A 342 6.48 -0.54 -25.95
C ILE A 342 7.54 -1.41 -25.29
N ASP A 343 8.80 -1.22 -25.64
CA ASP A 343 9.92 -1.84 -24.93
C ASP A 343 10.05 -1.21 -23.54
N VAL A 344 9.83 -2.00 -22.47
CA VAL A 344 10.09 -1.58 -21.11
C VAL A 344 11.31 -2.32 -20.59
N ILE A 345 12.37 -1.57 -20.28
CA ILE A 345 13.65 -2.12 -19.83
C ILE A 345 13.83 -1.81 -18.34
N LEU A 346 13.95 -2.83 -17.52
CA LEU A 346 14.11 -2.72 -16.07
C LEU A 346 15.60 -2.78 -15.71
N ILE A 347 16.03 -1.79 -14.93
CA ILE A 347 17.38 -1.71 -14.39
C ILE A 347 17.29 -1.63 -12.86
N GLY A 348 18.04 -2.47 -12.16
CA GLY A 348 18.05 -2.48 -10.71
C GLY A 348 17.79 -3.85 -10.13
N ASP A 349 16.87 -3.97 -9.18
CA ASP A 349 16.45 -5.22 -8.55
C ASP A 349 15.08 -5.65 -9.07
N ASP A 350 14.75 -6.93 -8.90
CA ASP A 350 13.42 -7.45 -9.18
C ASP A 350 12.38 -6.71 -8.32
N THR A 351 11.15 -6.58 -8.85
CA THR A 351 10.07 -5.88 -8.14
C THR A 351 9.44 -6.74 -7.04
N THR A 352 8.48 -6.20 -6.29
CA THR A 352 7.84 -6.88 -5.14
C THR A 352 6.99 -8.09 -5.52
N GLY A 353 6.32 -8.07 -6.68
CA GLY A 353 5.37 -9.11 -7.09
C GLY A 353 3.96 -8.91 -6.55
N LYS A 354 3.46 -7.66 -6.50
CA LYS A 354 2.08 -7.34 -6.13
C LYS A 354 1.21 -7.15 -7.36
N ASN A 355 0.80 -8.26 -7.98
CA ASN A 355 -0.08 -8.33 -9.15
C ASN A 355 -1.57 -8.18 -8.83
N VAL A 356 -1.89 -7.76 -7.61
CA VAL A 356 -3.22 -7.65 -7.04
C VAL A 356 -3.48 -6.25 -6.52
N GLY A 357 -4.76 -5.86 -6.47
CA GLY A 357 -5.22 -4.57 -5.99
C GLY A 357 -6.15 -4.68 -4.79
N SER A 358 -6.27 -3.58 -4.06
CA SER A 358 -7.14 -3.47 -2.89
C SER A 358 -8.01 -2.23 -2.98
N TYR A 359 -9.23 -2.32 -2.44
CA TYR A 359 -10.06 -1.17 -2.14
C TYR A 359 -10.01 -0.87 -0.64
N SER A 360 -10.15 0.42 -0.29
CA SER A 360 -10.42 0.81 1.09
C SER A 360 -11.87 0.48 1.41
N ILE A 361 -12.08 -0.40 2.37
CA ILE A 361 -13.41 -0.79 2.84
C ILE A 361 -13.64 -0.11 4.18
N TYR A 362 -14.68 0.72 4.23
CA TYR A 362 -15.19 1.36 5.42
C TYR A 362 -16.52 0.73 5.79
N ASP A 363 -16.95 0.86 7.03
CA ASP A 363 -18.29 0.44 7.42
C ASP A 363 -19.30 1.51 6.98
N TRP A 364 -19.80 1.40 5.75
CA TRP A 364 -20.81 2.31 5.19
C TRP A 364 -22.20 1.94 5.66
N ILE A 365 -22.91 2.94 6.22
CA ILE A 365 -24.29 2.78 6.70
C ILE A 365 -25.35 3.06 5.63
N ASP A 366 -24.96 3.60 4.49
CA ASP A 366 -25.84 3.92 3.36
C ASP A 366 -25.11 3.95 2.01
N ASN A 367 -25.87 4.15 0.93
CA ASN A 367 -25.33 4.28 -0.42
C ASN A 367 -24.79 5.69 -0.74
N GLU A 368 -24.87 6.64 0.20
CA GLU A 368 -24.34 7.98 0.05
C GLU A 368 -22.87 8.08 0.50
N GLY A 369 -22.35 7.00 1.07
CA GLY A 369 -20.96 6.90 1.52
C GLY A 369 -20.75 7.39 2.95
N ASN A 370 -21.82 7.49 3.76
CA ASN A 370 -21.70 7.79 5.17
C ASN A 370 -21.12 6.60 5.92
N VAL A 371 -20.05 6.85 6.66
CA VAL A 371 -19.36 5.84 7.47
C VAL A 371 -20.03 5.74 8.85
N ASN A 372 -20.09 4.52 9.38
CA ASN A 372 -20.61 4.26 10.71
C ASN A 372 -19.86 5.11 11.77
N PRO A 373 -20.55 5.98 12.52
CA PRO A 373 -19.88 6.87 13.47
C PRO A 373 -19.48 6.19 14.79
N ARG A 374 -19.83 4.89 14.99
CA ARG A 374 -19.59 4.19 16.25
C ARG A 374 -18.19 3.61 16.36
N HIS A 375 -17.49 3.45 15.23
CA HIS A 375 -16.10 3.04 15.19
C HIS A 375 -15.36 3.65 13.99
N THR A 376 -14.03 3.54 14.01
CA THR A 376 -13.16 4.11 12.97
C THR A 376 -12.38 3.04 12.19
N TRP A 377 -12.70 1.77 12.37
CA TRP A 377 -12.02 0.69 11.69
C TRP A 377 -12.21 0.74 10.17
N ALA A 378 -11.15 0.46 9.45
CA ALA A 378 -11.15 0.28 8.00
C ALA A 378 -10.22 -0.86 7.61
N MET A 379 -10.46 -1.47 6.46
CA MET A 379 -9.61 -2.53 5.95
C MET A 379 -9.25 -2.33 4.49
N GLN A 380 -8.11 -2.88 4.12
CA GLN A 380 -7.58 -2.92 2.75
C GLN A 380 -7.36 -4.39 2.34
N PRO A 381 -8.43 -5.16 2.16
CA PRO A 381 -8.31 -6.52 1.65
C PRO A 381 -7.86 -6.49 0.19
N ILE A 382 -7.18 -7.52 -0.25
CA ILE A 382 -7.02 -7.75 -1.69
C ILE A 382 -8.39 -8.05 -2.28
N THR A 383 -8.80 -7.27 -3.28
CA THR A 383 -10.15 -7.34 -3.86
C THR A 383 -10.14 -7.80 -5.32
N LEU A 384 -9.02 -7.68 -6.00
CA LEU A 384 -8.91 -8.01 -7.42
C LEU A 384 -7.49 -8.39 -7.82
N LYS A 385 -7.36 -9.16 -8.91
CA LYS A 385 -6.13 -9.36 -9.68
C LYS A 385 -6.13 -8.43 -10.88
N ILE A 386 -4.96 -7.95 -11.31
CA ILE A 386 -4.82 -7.06 -12.47
C ILE A 386 -3.88 -7.69 -13.48
N ALA A 387 -4.36 -7.85 -14.71
CA ALA A 387 -3.59 -8.33 -15.84
C ALA A 387 -3.34 -7.20 -16.85
N ASN A 388 -2.33 -7.30 -17.69
CA ASN A 388 -2.17 -6.42 -18.84
C ASN A 388 -3.16 -6.74 -19.97
N SER A 389 -3.09 -6.04 -21.11
CA SER A 389 -4.01 -6.24 -22.24
C SER A 389 -3.96 -7.64 -22.87
N GLU A 390 -2.86 -8.37 -22.69
CA GLU A 390 -2.68 -9.74 -23.15
C GLU A 390 -3.09 -10.80 -22.12
N GLY A 391 -3.55 -10.35 -20.94
CA GLY A 391 -3.97 -11.22 -19.83
C GLY A 391 -2.83 -11.70 -18.93
N PHE A 392 -1.61 -11.18 -19.11
CA PHE A 392 -0.48 -11.57 -18.25
C PHE A 392 -0.57 -10.87 -16.89
N ALA A 393 -0.47 -11.68 -15.84
CA ALA A 393 -0.47 -11.23 -14.43
C ALA A 393 0.37 -12.17 -13.53
N ASP A 394 1.16 -13.09 -14.10
CA ASP A 394 1.85 -14.13 -13.34
C ASP A 394 3.26 -13.67 -12.93
N PHE A 395 3.30 -12.67 -12.04
CA PHE A 395 4.55 -12.11 -11.50
C PHE A 395 4.52 -11.98 -9.97
N GLU A 396 3.97 -12.97 -9.28
CA GLU A 396 3.90 -12.99 -7.81
C GLU A 396 5.30 -12.94 -7.14
N SER A 397 6.35 -13.32 -7.87
CA SER A 397 7.74 -13.23 -7.40
C SER A 397 8.45 -11.94 -7.82
N GLY A 398 7.74 -11.01 -8.45
CA GLY A 398 8.28 -9.79 -9.02
C GLY A 398 8.47 -9.85 -10.53
N LEU A 399 8.49 -8.68 -11.16
CA LEU A 399 8.97 -8.49 -12.51
C LEU A 399 10.50 -8.48 -12.45
N GLN A 400 11.13 -9.32 -13.26
CA GLN A 400 12.58 -9.47 -13.25
C GLN A 400 13.28 -8.28 -13.91
N ALA A 401 14.38 -7.83 -13.31
CA ALA A 401 15.23 -6.81 -13.90
C ALA A 401 15.98 -7.36 -15.11
N ASP A 402 15.92 -6.67 -16.26
CA ASP A 402 16.70 -7.01 -17.44
C ASP A 402 18.20 -6.80 -17.21
N HIS A 403 18.53 -5.80 -16.39
CA HIS A 403 19.89 -5.46 -16.00
C HIS A 403 19.96 -5.33 -14.47
N SER A 404 20.30 -6.45 -13.82
CA SER A 404 20.37 -6.49 -12.37
C SER A 404 21.53 -5.67 -11.80
N LEU A 405 21.21 -4.76 -10.88
CA LEU A 405 22.15 -4.00 -10.07
C LEU A 405 21.44 -3.58 -8.78
N GLN A 406 21.80 -4.17 -7.67
CA GLN A 406 21.23 -3.79 -6.38
C GLN A 406 21.85 -2.49 -5.86
N GLU A 407 21.03 -1.72 -5.16
CA GLU A 407 21.49 -0.50 -4.49
C GLU A 407 22.43 -0.86 -3.33
N ASP A 408 23.65 -0.36 -3.39
CA ASP A 408 24.67 -0.56 -2.37
C ASP A 408 24.68 0.61 -1.38
N PHE A 409 24.28 0.37 -0.13
CA PHE A 409 24.22 1.40 0.91
C PHE A 409 25.61 2.01 1.23
N THR A 410 26.70 1.38 0.80
CA THR A 410 28.08 1.91 0.94
C THR A 410 28.45 2.89 -0.17
N ASN A 411 27.69 2.92 -1.27
CA ASN A 411 27.89 3.74 -2.44
C ASN A 411 26.55 4.13 -3.08
N LEU A 412 25.73 4.85 -2.34
CA LEU A 412 24.40 5.24 -2.82
C LEU A 412 24.41 6.36 -3.88
N GLY A 413 25.46 7.16 -3.94
CA GLY A 413 25.54 8.32 -4.84
C GLY A 413 24.48 9.40 -4.53
N THR A 414 24.38 10.39 -5.38
CA THR A 414 23.37 11.46 -5.31
C THR A 414 22.26 11.20 -6.31
N LEU A 415 21.01 11.09 -5.86
CA LEU A 415 19.85 10.80 -6.72
C LEU A 415 19.75 11.81 -7.88
N GLY A 416 19.58 11.28 -9.07
CA GLY A 416 19.46 12.05 -10.31
C GLY A 416 20.77 12.58 -10.86
N GLU A 417 21.94 12.38 -10.23
CA GLU A 417 23.23 12.70 -10.82
C GLU A 417 23.74 11.53 -11.68
N ILE A 418 24.45 11.87 -12.77
CA ILE A 418 24.85 10.88 -13.80
C ILE A 418 25.82 9.81 -13.30
N ASP A 419 26.48 10.04 -12.18
CA ASP A 419 27.40 9.12 -11.51
C ASP A 419 26.73 8.35 -10.34
N GLU A 420 25.41 8.53 -10.14
CA GLU A 420 24.63 7.68 -9.25
C GLU A 420 24.56 6.27 -9.85
N PRO A 421 24.88 5.21 -9.08
CA PRO A 421 25.14 3.88 -9.66
C PRO A 421 24.03 3.33 -10.55
N LEU A 422 22.75 3.43 -10.15
CA LEU A 422 21.64 2.90 -10.95
C LEU A 422 21.33 3.79 -12.17
N LEU A 423 21.43 5.11 -12.03
CA LEU A 423 21.26 6.02 -13.16
C LEU A 423 22.45 5.88 -14.14
N GLU A 424 23.67 5.75 -13.65
CA GLU A 424 24.84 5.49 -14.49
C GLU A 424 24.68 4.20 -15.29
N LYS A 425 24.26 3.10 -14.62
CA LYS A 425 23.98 1.83 -15.28
C LYS A 425 22.88 1.95 -16.34
N THR A 426 21.83 2.72 -16.06
CA THR A 426 20.76 2.99 -17.01
C THR A 426 21.31 3.71 -18.26
N LEU A 427 22.16 4.72 -18.09
CA LEU A 427 22.81 5.45 -19.19
C LEU A 427 23.77 4.58 -20.00
N GLU A 428 24.45 3.60 -19.37
CA GLU A 428 25.24 2.56 -20.05
C GLU A 428 24.36 1.65 -20.92
N VAL A 429 23.24 1.17 -20.36
CA VAL A 429 22.26 0.33 -21.08
C VAL A 429 21.67 1.07 -22.27
N MET A 430 21.42 2.36 -22.15
CA MET A 430 20.98 3.23 -23.23
C MET A 430 22.05 3.43 -24.31
N GLY A 431 23.32 3.04 -24.07
CA GLY A 431 24.43 3.28 -24.97
C GLY A 431 24.91 4.74 -25.00
N ILE A 432 24.48 5.55 -24.04
CA ILE A 432 24.86 6.97 -23.92
C ILE A 432 26.19 7.12 -23.19
N LEU A 433 26.43 6.31 -22.19
CA LEU A 433 27.72 6.14 -21.54
C LEU A 433 28.43 4.88 -22.06
N PRO A 434 29.77 4.86 -22.09
CA PRO A 434 30.50 3.65 -22.39
C PRO A 434 30.30 2.62 -21.26
N ALA A 435 30.01 1.38 -21.61
CA ALA A 435 29.89 0.31 -20.64
C ALA A 435 31.18 0.18 -19.83
N LYS A 436 31.09 0.26 -18.52
CA LYS A 436 32.19 -0.05 -17.62
C LYS A 436 32.43 -1.56 -17.65
N SER A 437 33.68 -1.99 -17.77
CA SER A 437 33.99 -3.41 -17.60
C SER A 437 33.53 -3.82 -16.19
N GLU A 438 32.71 -4.84 -16.09
CA GLU A 438 32.34 -5.45 -14.84
C GLU A 438 33.61 -5.88 -14.09
N LYS A 439 34.14 -4.99 -13.29
CA LYS A 439 35.02 -5.43 -12.21
C LYS A 439 34.06 -6.11 -11.24
N ASN A 440 34.26 -7.42 -11.03
CA ASN A 440 33.69 -8.20 -9.94
C ASN A 440 34.05 -7.53 -8.59
N GLN A 441 33.46 -6.40 -8.29
CA GLN A 441 33.39 -5.81 -6.97
C GLN A 441 32.09 -6.34 -6.33
N ILE A 442 32.03 -7.65 -6.09
CA ILE A 442 31.26 -8.13 -4.95
C ILE A 442 31.91 -7.42 -3.79
N SER A 443 31.22 -6.41 -3.24
CA SER A 443 31.80 -5.67 -2.12
C SER A 443 31.98 -6.71 -1.02
N VAL A 444 33.19 -6.76 -0.45
CA VAL A 444 33.52 -7.67 0.68
C VAL A 444 32.56 -7.43 1.85
N LEU A 445 31.79 -6.35 1.79
CA LEU A 445 30.79 -5.92 2.75
C LEU A 445 29.43 -6.60 2.53
N GLU A 446 29.03 -6.95 1.30
CA GLU A 446 27.72 -7.61 1.03
C GLU A 446 27.55 -8.93 1.79
N ASN A 447 28.63 -9.67 2.02
CA ASN A 447 28.59 -10.90 2.82
C ASN A 447 28.48 -10.68 4.34
N ARG A 448 28.50 -9.42 4.82
CA ARG A 448 28.44 -9.09 6.25
C ARG A 448 27.25 -8.26 6.67
N PHE A 449 26.52 -7.72 5.73
CA PHE A 449 25.36 -6.89 5.99
C PHE A 449 24.18 -7.40 5.18
N GLU A 450 23.19 -7.95 5.85
CA GLU A 450 21.97 -8.41 5.24
C GLU A 450 20.98 -7.24 5.15
N LYS A 451 20.50 -6.94 3.93
CA LYS A 451 19.43 -5.95 3.73
C LYS A 451 18.16 -6.48 4.39
N MET A 452 17.59 -5.71 5.29
CA MET A 452 16.32 -6.05 5.93
C MET A 452 15.15 -5.58 5.06
N PRO A 453 13.99 -6.25 5.13
CA PRO A 453 12.74 -5.74 4.56
C PRO A 453 12.51 -4.29 5.01
N SER A 454 11.86 -3.49 4.20
CA SER A 454 11.64 -2.10 4.56
C SER A 454 10.81 -1.99 5.85
N LEU A 455 10.97 -0.88 6.56
CA LEU A 455 10.22 -0.61 7.79
C LEU A 455 8.71 -0.66 7.55
N GLN A 456 8.23 -0.19 6.39
CA GLN A 456 6.82 -0.23 6.03
C GLN A 456 6.31 -1.65 5.80
N ASP A 457 7.12 -2.55 5.21
CA ASP A 457 6.78 -3.98 5.17
C ASP A 457 6.72 -4.57 6.57
N ALA A 458 7.66 -4.18 7.42
CA ALA A 458 7.72 -4.66 8.79
C ALA A 458 6.54 -4.16 9.65
N ILE A 459 6.00 -2.96 9.36
CA ILE A 459 4.82 -2.41 10.05
C ILE A 459 3.53 -2.99 9.46
N MET A 460 3.43 -3.12 8.12
CA MET A 460 2.25 -3.67 7.44
C MET A 460 2.17 -5.21 7.54
N HIS A 461 3.28 -5.90 7.72
CA HIS A 461 3.36 -7.35 7.82
C HIS A 461 3.73 -7.81 9.24
N THR A 462 3.08 -7.27 10.27
CA THR A 462 3.03 -7.96 11.56
C THR A 462 2.16 -9.21 11.44
N LYS A 463 2.54 -10.14 10.55
CA LYS A 463 2.14 -11.54 10.76
C LYS A 463 2.80 -11.93 12.07
N ILE A 464 2.00 -12.05 13.11
CA ILE A 464 2.41 -12.75 14.33
C ILE A 464 2.99 -14.08 13.86
N PRO A 465 4.25 -14.42 14.20
CA PRO A 465 4.82 -15.65 13.73
C PRO A 465 3.84 -16.78 14.09
N SER A 466 3.41 -17.57 13.12
CA SER A 466 2.48 -18.67 13.25
C SER A 466 2.88 -19.73 14.30
N LYS A 467 3.98 -19.52 14.99
CA LYS A 467 4.48 -20.35 16.10
C LYS A 467 3.98 -19.94 17.49
N MET A 468 3.28 -18.81 17.65
CA MET A 468 2.76 -18.38 18.97
C MET A 468 1.25 -18.44 19.15
N CYS A 469 0.47 -18.70 18.11
CA CYS A 469 -0.96 -19.00 18.24
C CYS A 469 -1.25 -20.38 17.65
N ARG A 470 -0.92 -21.46 18.35
CA ARG A 470 -1.72 -22.66 18.25
C ARG A 470 -3.04 -22.36 18.94
N ILE A 471 -4.06 -21.98 18.19
CA ILE A 471 -5.45 -22.20 18.63
C ILE A 471 -5.54 -23.71 18.84
N PRO A 472 -5.93 -24.20 20.03
CA PRO A 472 -6.14 -25.62 20.24
C PRO A 472 -7.09 -26.11 19.15
N GLN A 473 -6.66 -27.10 18.37
CA GLN A 473 -7.57 -27.70 17.39
C GLN A 473 -8.75 -28.28 18.16
N LEU A 474 -9.97 -28.08 17.68
CA LEU A 474 -11.25 -28.59 18.22
C LEU A 474 -11.25 -30.09 18.61
N LYS A 475 -10.16 -30.81 18.40
CA LYS A 475 -9.96 -32.22 18.81
C LYS A 475 -9.54 -32.39 20.27
N ASP A 476 -9.15 -31.33 20.96
CA ASP A 476 -8.67 -31.40 22.35
C ASP A 476 -9.80 -31.24 23.39
N PHE A 477 -11.00 -30.86 22.95
CA PHE A 477 -12.18 -30.70 23.81
C PHE A 477 -13.18 -31.89 23.79
N ALA A 478 -12.82 -33.00 23.13
CA ALA A 478 -13.68 -34.18 23.08
C ALA A 478 -13.28 -35.29 24.09
N ARG A 479 -12.48 -34.93 25.12
CA ARG A 479 -12.16 -35.86 26.22
C ARG A 479 -12.12 -35.07 27.54
N GLU A 480 -13.30 -34.86 28.09
CA GLU A 480 -13.61 -34.92 29.50
C GLU A 480 -15.14 -35.01 29.68
#